data_6949a2871eaa5815962ca3d383623ae6
#
_entry.id   6949a2871eaa5815962ca3d383623ae6
#
_cell.length_a   1.000
_cell.length_b   1.000
_cell.length_c   1.000
_cell.angle_alpha   90.00
_cell.angle_beta   90.00
_cell.angle_gamma   90.00
#
_symmetry.space_group_name_H-M   'P 1'
#
loop_
_entity.id
_entity.type
_entity.pdbx_description
1 polymer ?
#
loop_
_entity_poly.entity_id
_entity_poly.type
_entity_poly.pdbx_seq_one_letter_code
_entity_poly.pdbx_strand_id
1 'polypeptide(L)'
;AALPVPVTGAISVGLNHDFATDSGALATIGMTVAAACVLVEVLDGPRPALTNRLIWKQRIGAAVALAGGIIVTWQGQAERSWGSDRWGVARIIVLVATAIWVVITWLPRTRMLSWLGVTMVAIVLIVTGASNQLIPPRYLIGQTPAVNYLGYELPPAPTAAILLAPGRPNIGFWTLSVLGIVGYYVAVRTLKRRGEAWSGACIGSWIGAWVVVIYLASTGLWEYSSMQFSWHMLVHMTFNMLVPALLVLGAPITLLRRVLRSGDQINDGFNGPHDCLMATLEWRPTKILFGPFAAWIVFIASFYVVYFTPIF
;
A
#
# COMPACT_ATOMS: atom_id res chain seq x y z
N ALA A 1 -9.01 3.35 7.00
CA ALA A 1 -8.66 4.77 7.10
C ALA A 1 -7.83 5.27 5.92
N ALA A 2 -6.99 4.42 5.28
CA ALA A 2 -6.12 4.82 4.18
C ALA A 2 -6.82 4.91 2.82
N LEU A 3 -7.91 4.19 2.61
CA LEU A 3 -8.59 4.08 1.32
C LEU A 3 -9.59 5.22 0.99
N PRO A 4 -10.36 5.79 1.93
CA PRO A 4 -11.39 6.76 1.56
C PRO A 4 -10.83 8.01 0.86
N VAL A 5 -9.72 8.56 1.33
CA VAL A 5 -9.15 9.80 0.78
C VAL A 5 -8.72 9.66 -0.69
N PRO A 6 -7.93 8.64 -1.09
CA PRO A 6 -7.56 8.48 -2.50
C PRO A 6 -8.72 8.01 -3.40
N VAL A 7 -9.73 7.31 -2.87
CA VAL A 7 -10.84 6.77 -3.66
C VAL A 7 -12.00 7.77 -3.83
N THR A 8 -12.22 8.65 -2.86
CA THR A 8 -13.32 9.64 -2.89
C THR A 8 -12.84 11.08 -3.01
N GLY A 9 -11.55 11.31 -2.97
CA GLY A 9 -10.95 12.64 -3.03
C GLY A 9 -10.86 13.19 -4.45
N ALA A 10 -10.37 14.42 -4.55
CA ALA A 10 -10.21 15.14 -5.82
C ALA A 10 -9.24 14.50 -6.82
N ILE A 11 -8.55 13.44 -6.46
CA ILE A 11 -7.61 12.70 -7.33
C ILE A 11 -8.19 11.38 -7.86
N SER A 12 -9.45 11.08 -7.57
CA SER A 12 -10.08 9.79 -7.90
C SER A 12 -10.67 9.71 -9.30
N VAL A 13 -10.60 10.77 -10.10
CA VAL A 13 -11.10 10.81 -11.47
C VAL A 13 -10.15 11.58 -12.39
N GLY A 14 -10.31 11.36 -13.70
CA GLY A 14 -9.56 12.05 -14.76
C GLY A 14 -8.22 11.38 -15.11
N LEU A 15 -7.47 11.97 -16.04
CA LEU A 15 -6.25 11.37 -16.62
C LEU A 15 -5.25 10.95 -15.54
N ASN A 16 -4.79 9.70 -15.60
CA ASN A 16 -3.84 9.09 -14.67
C ASN A 16 -4.31 9.01 -13.20
N HIS A 17 -5.63 9.06 -12.96
CA HIS A 17 -6.14 8.96 -11.59
C HIS A 17 -5.82 7.60 -10.94
N ASP A 18 -5.68 6.53 -11.72
CA ASP A 18 -5.24 5.21 -11.28
C ASP A 18 -3.88 5.28 -10.56
N PHE A 19 -2.90 5.95 -11.15
CA PHE A 19 -1.60 6.18 -10.50
C PHE A 19 -1.71 7.09 -9.28
N ALA A 20 -2.56 8.11 -9.35
CA ALA A 20 -2.73 9.04 -8.22
C ALA A 20 -3.43 8.39 -7.03
N THR A 21 -4.45 7.57 -7.25
CA THR A 21 -5.17 6.86 -6.19
C THR A 21 -4.27 5.83 -5.50
N ASP A 22 -3.54 5.02 -6.26
CA ASP A 22 -2.59 4.05 -5.73
C ASP A 22 -1.47 4.74 -4.92
N SER A 23 -0.87 5.78 -5.51
CA SER A 23 0.19 6.55 -4.85
C SER A 23 -0.33 7.31 -3.63
N GLY A 24 -1.55 7.83 -3.67
CA GLY A 24 -2.23 8.46 -2.55
C GLY A 24 -2.50 7.49 -1.40
N ALA A 25 -2.92 6.26 -1.70
CA ALA A 25 -3.10 5.21 -0.70
C ALA A 25 -1.77 4.85 -0.03
N LEU A 26 -0.71 4.65 -0.81
CA LEU A 26 0.64 4.38 -0.28
C LEU A 26 1.16 5.54 0.56
N ALA A 27 0.99 6.80 0.09
CA ALA A 27 1.37 7.99 0.84
C ALA A 27 0.64 8.07 2.18
N THR A 28 -0.66 7.77 2.21
CA THR A 28 -1.46 7.77 3.44
C THR A 28 -1.01 6.70 4.42
N ILE A 29 -0.71 5.50 3.94
CA ILE A 29 -0.16 4.40 4.77
C ILE A 29 1.21 4.83 5.33
N GLY A 30 2.10 5.33 4.46
CA GLY A 30 3.43 5.79 4.87
C GLY A 30 3.36 6.89 5.91
N MET A 31 2.50 7.89 5.70
CA MET A 31 2.25 8.99 6.63
C MET A 31 1.73 8.47 7.98
N THR A 32 0.76 7.56 7.97
CA THR A 32 0.17 7.00 9.19
C THR A 32 1.22 6.25 10.01
N VAL A 33 2.04 5.41 9.37
CA VAL A 33 3.11 4.67 10.05
C VAL A 33 4.14 5.63 10.64
N ALA A 34 4.59 6.62 9.86
CA ALA A 34 5.60 7.55 10.31
C ALA A 34 5.08 8.49 11.42
N ALA A 35 3.82 8.95 11.32
CA ALA A 35 3.16 9.74 12.34
C ALA A 35 2.99 8.97 13.65
N ALA A 36 2.54 7.71 13.57
CA ALA A 36 2.44 6.86 14.76
C ALA A 36 3.79 6.69 15.46
N CYS A 37 4.87 6.49 14.70
CA CYS A 37 6.22 6.35 15.27
C CYS A 37 6.66 7.63 16.01
N VAL A 38 6.46 8.82 15.44
CA VAL A 38 6.87 10.06 16.08
C VAL A 38 6.00 10.39 17.30
N LEU A 39 4.71 10.06 17.26
CA LEU A 39 3.82 10.24 18.40
C LEU A 39 4.22 9.35 19.58
N VAL A 40 4.55 8.07 19.32
CA VAL A 40 5.05 7.16 20.37
C VAL A 40 6.34 7.70 20.98
N GLU A 41 7.29 8.20 20.18
CA GLU A 41 8.51 8.81 20.67
C GLU A 41 8.26 10.01 21.61
N VAL A 42 7.27 10.84 21.29
CA VAL A 42 6.94 12.02 22.09
C VAL A 42 6.21 11.65 23.37
N LEU A 43 5.27 10.71 23.30
CA LEU A 43 4.44 10.32 24.43
C LEU A 43 5.21 9.46 25.47
N ASP A 44 6.00 8.49 25.00
CA ASP A 44 6.75 7.57 25.87
C ASP A 44 8.08 8.16 26.35
N GLY A 45 8.52 9.25 25.79
CA GLY A 45 9.82 9.85 26.03
C GLY A 45 10.99 9.05 25.40
N PRO A 46 12.22 9.53 25.56
CA PRO A 46 13.39 8.94 24.94
C PRO A 46 13.75 7.60 25.57
N ARG A 47 13.31 6.50 24.95
CA ARG A 47 13.74 5.12 25.26
C ARG A 47 14.61 4.62 24.11
N PRO A 48 15.95 4.49 24.27
CA PRO A 48 16.86 4.17 23.16
C PRO A 48 16.48 2.89 22.39
N ALA A 49 16.05 1.85 23.09
CA ALA A 49 15.65 0.59 22.46
C ALA A 49 14.41 0.75 21.58
N LEU A 50 13.41 1.52 22.02
CA LEU A 50 12.20 1.80 21.27
C LEU A 50 12.48 2.70 20.07
N THR A 51 13.24 3.77 20.29
CA THR A 51 13.63 4.72 19.24
C THR A 51 14.37 4.03 18.10
N ASN A 52 15.33 3.15 18.40
CA ASN A 52 16.06 2.40 17.39
C ASN A 52 15.16 1.46 16.57
N ARG A 53 14.11 0.90 17.16
CA ARG A 53 13.13 0.06 16.45
C ARG A 53 12.17 0.87 15.57
N LEU A 54 11.81 2.07 16.00
CA LEU A 54 10.84 2.92 15.30
C LEU A 54 11.47 3.74 14.17
N ILE A 55 12.75 4.10 14.28
CA ILE A 55 13.42 5.02 13.36
C ILE A 55 13.34 4.57 11.89
N TRP A 56 13.57 3.29 11.61
CA TRP A 56 13.50 2.76 10.25
C TRP A 56 12.08 2.77 9.70
N LYS A 57 11.09 2.45 10.53
CA LYS A 57 9.67 2.51 10.13
C LYS A 57 9.27 3.96 9.82
N GLN A 58 9.72 4.90 10.64
CA GLN A 58 9.47 6.33 10.41
C GLN A 58 10.13 6.83 9.13
N ARG A 59 11.40 6.46 8.88
CA ARG A 59 12.13 6.83 7.65
C ARG A 59 11.45 6.31 6.41
N ILE A 60 11.14 5.02 6.39
CA ILE A 60 10.46 4.38 5.25
C ILE A 60 9.08 5.01 5.04
N GLY A 61 8.29 5.15 6.11
CA GLY A 61 6.95 5.74 6.04
C GLY A 61 6.97 7.17 5.50
N ALA A 62 7.87 8.02 6.00
CA ALA A 62 8.01 9.41 5.54
C ALA A 62 8.49 9.47 4.08
N ALA A 63 9.43 8.62 3.67
CA ALA A 63 9.90 8.55 2.28
C ALA A 63 8.79 8.09 1.32
N VAL A 64 8.00 7.09 1.69
CA VAL A 64 6.84 6.62 0.92
C VAL A 64 5.77 7.71 0.84
N ALA A 65 5.53 8.45 1.94
CA ALA A 65 4.60 9.57 1.95
C ALA A 65 5.05 10.70 1.01
N LEU A 66 6.35 11.01 0.98
CA LEU A 66 6.90 12.01 0.08
C LEU A 66 6.80 11.58 -1.39
N ALA A 67 7.22 10.36 -1.71
CA ALA A 67 7.18 9.85 -3.08
C ALA A 67 5.74 9.79 -3.63
N GLY A 68 4.81 9.23 -2.87
CA GLY A 68 3.40 9.21 -3.27
C GLY A 68 2.79 10.60 -3.35
N GLY A 69 3.16 11.49 -2.43
CA GLY A 69 2.74 12.89 -2.46
C GLY A 69 3.20 13.66 -3.71
N ILE A 70 4.40 13.39 -4.21
CA ILE A 70 4.92 13.95 -5.46
C ILE A 70 4.06 13.51 -6.65
N ILE A 71 3.76 12.20 -6.76
CA ILE A 71 2.95 11.65 -7.86
C ILE A 71 1.54 12.25 -7.83
N VAL A 72 0.90 12.30 -6.65
CA VAL A 72 -0.41 12.92 -6.47
C VAL A 72 -0.41 14.40 -6.89
N THR A 73 0.63 15.13 -6.53
CA THR A 73 0.75 16.56 -6.85
C THR A 73 0.95 16.75 -8.35
N TRP A 74 1.87 16.00 -8.94
CA TRP A 74 2.12 16.03 -10.39
C TRP A 74 0.85 15.74 -11.19
N GLN A 75 0.13 14.71 -10.80
CA GLN A 75 -1.08 14.30 -11.46
C GLN A 75 -2.23 15.34 -11.32
N GLY A 76 -2.43 15.91 -10.13
CA GLY A 76 -3.49 16.91 -9.89
C GLY A 76 -3.20 18.28 -10.52
N GLN A 77 -1.92 18.65 -10.65
CA GLN A 77 -1.49 19.90 -11.28
C GLN A 77 -1.61 19.86 -12.80
N ALA A 78 -1.68 18.67 -13.40
CA ALA A 78 -1.64 18.45 -14.82
C ALA A 78 -0.40 19.15 -15.45
N GLU A 79 -0.57 19.90 -16.53
CA GLU A 79 0.53 20.59 -17.23
C GLU A 79 0.83 21.98 -16.69
N ARG A 80 0.12 22.43 -15.64
CA ARG A 80 0.33 23.78 -15.08
C ARG A 80 1.55 23.82 -14.17
N SER A 81 2.16 24.99 -14.07
CA SER A 81 3.27 25.20 -13.14
C SER A 81 2.83 25.06 -11.68
N TRP A 82 3.64 24.39 -10.88
CA TRP A 82 3.38 24.22 -9.46
C TRP A 82 3.43 25.59 -8.77
N GLY A 83 2.37 25.91 -8.03
CA GLY A 83 2.26 27.20 -7.36
C GLY A 83 1.50 28.29 -8.17
N SER A 84 1.02 28.00 -9.37
CA SER A 84 0.18 28.93 -10.15
C SER A 84 -1.22 29.11 -9.57
N ASP A 85 -1.64 28.24 -8.69
CA ASP A 85 -2.99 28.22 -8.10
C ASP A 85 -2.94 27.81 -6.61
N ARG A 86 -4.07 28.01 -5.91
CA ARG A 86 -4.16 27.75 -4.47
C ARG A 86 -3.96 26.26 -4.13
N TRP A 87 -4.42 25.36 -4.99
CA TRP A 87 -4.25 23.92 -4.78
C TRP A 87 -2.77 23.53 -4.90
N GLY A 88 -2.09 24.00 -5.94
CA GLY A 88 -0.66 23.78 -6.15
C GLY A 88 0.21 24.32 -5.00
N VAL A 89 -0.09 25.54 -4.52
CA VAL A 89 0.59 26.12 -3.35
C VAL A 89 0.40 25.22 -2.12
N ALA A 90 -0.83 24.77 -1.83
CA ALA A 90 -1.10 23.88 -0.71
C ALA A 90 -0.31 22.57 -0.84
N ARG A 91 -0.24 22.00 -2.03
CA ARG A 91 0.54 20.76 -2.29
C ARG A 91 2.03 20.98 -2.13
N ILE A 92 2.58 22.11 -2.55
CA ILE A 92 3.99 22.46 -2.30
C ILE A 92 4.28 22.52 -0.80
N ILE A 93 3.42 23.14 0.00
CA ILE A 93 3.58 23.18 1.46
C ILE A 93 3.60 21.77 2.04
N VAL A 94 2.70 20.89 1.61
CA VAL A 94 2.66 19.48 2.03
C VAL A 94 3.97 18.77 1.69
N LEU A 95 4.46 18.92 0.45
CA LEU A 95 5.69 18.26 0.00
C LEU A 95 6.91 18.78 0.76
N VAL A 96 7.02 20.11 0.95
CA VAL A 96 8.12 20.72 1.70
C VAL A 96 8.11 20.27 3.15
N ALA A 97 6.95 20.29 3.82
CA ALA A 97 6.82 19.82 5.19
C ALA A 97 7.19 18.33 5.32
N THR A 98 6.76 17.50 4.37
CA THR A 98 7.11 16.07 4.35
C THR A 98 8.61 15.87 4.09
N ALA A 99 9.21 16.62 3.18
CA ALA A 99 10.64 16.58 2.90
C ALA A 99 11.47 17.00 4.13
N ILE A 100 11.10 18.09 4.80
CA ILE A 100 11.72 18.51 6.06
C ILE A 100 11.61 17.37 7.09
N TRP A 101 10.44 16.75 7.20
CA TRP A 101 10.27 15.63 8.10
C TRP A 101 11.16 14.43 7.75
N VAL A 102 11.30 14.07 6.48
CA VAL A 102 12.26 13.05 6.02
C VAL A 102 13.66 13.40 6.51
N VAL A 103 14.12 14.63 6.31
CA VAL A 103 15.45 15.09 6.76
C VAL A 103 15.58 14.94 8.28
N ILE A 104 14.60 15.40 9.05
CA ILE A 104 14.60 15.30 10.52
C ILE A 104 14.79 13.85 10.97
N THR A 105 14.25 12.87 10.26
CA THR A 105 14.41 11.44 10.63
C THR A 105 15.85 10.93 10.54
N TRP A 106 16.73 11.65 9.84
CA TRP A 106 18.15 11.29 9.69
C TRP A 106 19.07 12.06 10.64
N LEU A 107 18.56 13.08 11.33
CA LEU A 107 19.31 13.86 12.31
C LEU A 107 19.40 13.13 13.68
N PRO A 108 20.39 13.47 14.51
CA PRO A 108 20.49 12.98 15.89
C PRO A 108 19.22 13.27 16.68
N ARG A 109 18.70 12.28 17.39
CA ARG A 109 17.42 12.41 18.10
C ARG A 109 17.52 13.34 19.30
N THR A 110 16.79 14.45 19.25
CA THR A 110 16.57 15.34 20.36
C THR A 110 15.07 15.54 20.57
N ARG A 111 14.67 15.85 21.80
CA ARG A 111 13.26 16.13 22.11
C ARG A 111 12.67 17.23 21.22
N MET A 112 13.48 18.24 20.91
CA MET A 112 13.09 19.35 20.03
C MET A 112 12.79 18.85 18.61
N LEU A 113 13.63 17.97 18.03
CA LEU A 113 13.41 17.41 16.70
C LEU A 113 12.21 16.47 16.63
N SER A 114 11.91 15.75 17.72
CA SER A 114 10.68 14.94 17.77
C SER A 114 9.43 15.83 17.75
N TRP A 115 9.41 16.92 18.52
CA TRP A 115 8.32 17.90 18.47
C TRP A 115 8.22 18.61 17.12
N LEU A 116 9.35 18.93 16.50
CA LEU A 116 9.36 19.47 15.13
C LEU A 116 8.76 18.47 14.13
N GLY A 117 9.07 17.18 14.28
CA GLY A 117 8.43 16.10 13.51
C GLY A 117 6.90 16.08 13.67
N VAL A 118 6.40 16.19 14.90
CA VAL A 118 4.95 16.31 15.16
C VAL A 118 4.35 17.54 14.48
N THR A 119 5.06 18.67 14.53
CA THR A 119 4.61 19.91 13.86
C THR A 119 4.53 19.72 12.35
N MET A 120 5.52 19.07 11.72
CA MET A 120 5.46 18.75 10.28
C MET A 120 4.28 17.85 9.94
N VAL A 121 4.03 16.82 10.75
CA VAL A 121 2.85 15.96 10.60
C VAL A 121 1.56 16.76 10.69
N ALA A 122 1.44 17.63 11.68
CA ALA A 122 0.26 18.48 11.84
C ALA A 122 0.04 19.40 10.63
N ILE A 123 1.09 20.05 10.14
CA ILE A 123 1.04 20.89 8.92
C ILE A 123 0.54 20.05 7.73
N VAL A 124 1.12 18.88 7.52
CA VAL A 124 0.72 17.99 6.41
C VAL A 124 -0.75 17.60 6.51
N LEU A 125 -1.23 17.21 7.68
CA LEU A 125 -2.63 16.81 7.87
C LEU A 125 -3.59 17.99 7.66
N ILE A 126 -3.30 19.15 8.25
CA ILE A 126 -4.16 20.33 8.14
C ILE A 126 -4.20 20.82 6.69
N VAL A 127 -3.05 20.97 6.04
CA VAL A 127 -2.98 21.51 4.67
C VAL A 127 -3.54 20.50 3.67
N THR A 128 -3.35 19.19 3.87
CA THR A 128 -3.99 18.16 3.03
C THR A 128 -5.50 18.21 3.19
N GLY A 129 -6.02 18.31 4.42
CA GLY A 129 -7.45 18.47 4.68
C GLY A 129 -8.02 19.72 4.02
N ALA A 130 -7.34 20.85 4.14
CA ALA A 130 -7.74 22.11 3.47
C ALA A 130 -7.67 22.01 1.94
N SER A 131 -6.64 21.35 1.38
CA SER A 131 -6.50 21.18 -0.07
C SER A 131 -7.60 20.31 -0.70
N ASN A 132 -8.23 19.42 0.08
CA ASN A 132 -9.38 18.63 -0.39
C ASN A 132 -10.64 19.48 -0.66
N GLN A 133 -10.69 20.71 -0.17
CA GLN A 133 -11.75 21.67 -0.47
C GLN A 133 -11.47 22.49 -1.74
N LEU A 134 -10.27 22.37 -2.30
CA LEU A 134 -9.85 23.09 -3.50
C LEU A 134 -9.99 22.16 -4.73
N ILE A 135 -10.33 22.77 -5.85
CA ILE A 135 -10.43 22.04 -7.13
C ILE A 135 -9.03 21.92 -7.73
N PRO A 136 -8.49 20.72 -7.96
CA PRO A 136 -7.22 20.55 -8.65
C PRO A 136 -7.32 21.08 -10.09
N PRO A 137 -6.27 21.69 -10.64
CA PRO A 137 -6.26 22.24 -12.00
C PRO A 137 -6.67 21.27 -13.09
N ARG A 138 -6.37 19.99 -12.92
CA ARG A 138 -6.74 18.92 -13.85
C ARG A 138 -8.25 18.84 -14.16
N TYR A 139 -9.10 19.18 -13.18
CA TYR A 139 -10.56 19.18 -13.39
C TYR A 139 -11.04 20.32 -14.27
N LEU A 140 -10.19 21.33 -14.51
CA LEU A 140 -10.49 22.45 -15.40
C LEU A 140 -10.17 22.12 -16.87
N ILE A 141 -9.63 20.93 -17.16
CA ILE A 141 -9.30 20.46 -18.50
C ILE A 141 -10.42 19.52 -18.95
N GLY A 142 -11.02 19.81 -20.10
CA GLY A 142 -12.04 18.93 -20.71
C GLY A 142 -11.43 17.56 -21.02
N GLN A 143 -12.11 16.49 -20.63
CA GLN A 143 -11.66 15.11 -20.80
C GLN A 143 -12.80 14.27 -21.37
N THR A 144 -12.46 13.19 -22.08
CA THR A 144 -13.44 12.20 -22.51
C THR A 144 -14.03 11.46 -21.30
N PRO A 145 -15.24 10.91 -21.41
CA PRO A 145 -15.80 10.07 -20.34
C PRO A 145 -14.89 8.89 -20.00
N ALA A 146 -14.23 8.27 -20.98
CA ALA A 146 -13.29 7.18 -20.77
C ALA A 146 -12.13 7.62 -19.87
N VAL A 147 -11.45 8.69 -20.22
CA VAL A 147 -10.33 9.24 -19.42
C VAL A 147 -10.80 9.65 -18.02
N ASN A 148 -12.01 10.22 -17.91
CA ASN A 148 -12.51 10.66 -16.61
C ASN A 148 -12.75 9.50 -15.64
N TYR A 149 -13.26 8.35 -16.13
CA TYR A 149 -13.61 7.20 -15.30
C TYR A 149 -12.51 6.15 -15.19
N LEU A 150 -11.68 5.99 -16.23
CA LEU A 150 -10.62 4.96 -16.25
C LEU A 150 -9.22 5.52 -15.93
N GLY A 151 -9.01 6.81 -16.17
CA GLY A 151 -7.70 7.44 -16.09
C GLY A 151 -6.90 7.39 -17.39
N TYR A 152 -7.42 6.76 -18.44
CA TYR A 152 -6.75 6.59 -19.74
C TYR A 152 -7.76 6.39 -20.89
N GLU A 153 -7.30 6.62 -22.12
CA GLU A 153 -8.07 6.24 -23.31
C GLU A 153 -7.88 4.74 -23.58
N LEU A 154 -8.99 4.07 -23.87
CA LEU A 154 -8.93 2.65 -24.24
C LEU A 154 -8.32 2.48 -25.62
N PRO A 155 -7.41 1.51 -25.79
CA PRO A 155 -6.98 1.10 -27.12
C PRO A 155 -8.18 0.61 -27.97
N PRO A 156 -8.08 0.63 -29.31
CA PRO A 156 -9.14 0.07 -30.17
C PRO A 156 -9.28 -1.43 -29.92
N ALA A 157 -10.37 -2.01 -30.33
CA ALA A 157 -10.82 -3.40 -30.17
C ALA A 157 -9.84 -4.42 -29.53
N PRO A 158 -10.25 -5.18 -28.50
CA PRO A 158 -9.36 -6.10 -27.78
C PRO A 158 -8.94 -7.27 -28.68
N THR A 159 -7.71 -7.22 -29.18
CA THR A 159 -7.08 -8.36 -29.85
C THR A 159 -6.23 -9.12 -28.85
N ALA A 160 -5.95 -10.40 -29.11
CA ALA A 160 -5.09 -11.20 -28.25
C ALA A 160 -3.71 -10.56 -28.05
N ALA A 161 -3.18 -9.92 -29.08
CA ALA A 161 -1.91 -9.21 -29.01
C ALA A 161 -1.96 -8.02 -28.01
N ILE A 162 -3.03 -7.22 -28.05
CA ILE A 162 -3.20 -6.08 -27.15
C ILE A 162 -3.44 -6.56 -25.72
N LEU A 163 -4.27 -7.59 -25.52
CA LEU A 163 -4.59 -8.10 -24.20
C LEU A 163 -3.36 -8.68 -23.45
N LEU A 164 -2.45 -9.31 -24.19
CA LEU A 164 -1.26 -9.93 -23.59
C LEU A 164 -0.05 -9.02 -23.61
N ALA A 165 -0.09 -7.89 -24.35
CA ALA A 165 1.01 -6.93 -24.38
C ALA A 165 1.13 -6.18 -23.06
N PRO A 166 2.34 -5.69 -22.71
CA PRO A 166 2.52 -4.76 -21.62
C PRO A 166 1.66 -3.52 -21.81
N GLY A 167 0.88 -3.20 -20.78
CA GLY A 167 0.00 -2.04 -20.70
C GLY A 167 0.34 -1.18 -19.48
N ARG A 168 -0.67 -0.55 -18.89
CA ARG A 168 -0.50 0.31 -17.71
C ARG A 168 -0.32 -0.53 -16.45
N PRO A 169 0.81 -0.36 -15.71
CA PRO A 169 1.01 -1.08 -14.46
C PRO A 169 0.14 -0.50 -13.34
N ASN A 170 -0.52 -1.35 -12.56
CA ASN A 170 -1.15 -0.94 -11.31
C ASN A 170 -0.09 -0.84 -10.21
N ILE A 171 0.16 0.37 -9.68
CA ILE A 171 1.23 0.64 -8.70
C ILE A 171 0.98 -0.10 -7.38
N GLY A 172 -0.28 -0.22 -6.95
CA GLY A 172 -0.65 -0.91 -5.72
C GLY A 172 -0.26 -2.39 -5.76
N PHE A 173 -0.67 -3.11 -6.81
CA PHE A 173 -0.32 -4.53 -6.99
C PHE A 173 1.18 -4.74 -7.23
N TRP A 174 1.85 -3.84 -7.95
CA TRP A 174 3.30 -3.89 -8.11
C TRP A 174 4.03 -3.75 -6.77
N THR A 175 3.63 -2.76 -5.97
CA THR A 175 4.21 -2.54 -4.65
C THR A 175 4.03 -3.75 -3.74
N LEU A 176 2.80 -4.31 -3.68
CA LEU A 176 2.51 -5.52 -2.90
C LEU A 176 3.34 -6.71 -3.38
N SER A 177 3.48 -6.88 -4.69
CA SER A 177 4.26 -7.99 -5.28
C SER A 177 5.74 -7.87 -4.93
N VAL A 178 6.33 -6.69 -5.10
CA VAL A 178 7.74 -6.45 -4.76
C VAL A 178 7.97 -6.68 -3.27
N LEU A 179 7.13 -6.13 -2.40
CA LEU A 179 7.23 -6.35 -0.96
C LEU A 179 7.06 -7.83 -0.59
N GLY A 180 6.11 -8.53 -1.22
CA GLY A 180 5.87 -9.96 -1.02
C GLY A 180 7.08 -10.80 -1.44
N ILE A 181 7.65 -10.55 -2.62
CA ILE A 181 8.83 -11.27 -3.13
C ILE A 181 10.06 -10.98 -2.27
N VAL A 182 10.36 -9.70 -2.02
CA VAL A 182 11.55 -9.29 -1.26
C VAL A 182 11.46 -9.77 0.19
N GLY A 183 10.30 -9.59 0.84
CA GLY A 183 10.09 -10.04 2.22
C GLY A 183 10.27 -11.55 2.36
N TYR A 184 9.70 -12.33 1.44
CA TYR A 184 9.84 -13.78 1.43
C TYR A 184 11.29 -14.21 1.15
N TYR A 185 11.96 -13.57 0.20
CA TYR A 185 13.37 -13.84 -0.10
C TYR A 185 14.27 -13.58 1.12
N VAL A 186 14.08 -12.44 1.80
CA VAL A 186 14.83 -12.11 3.02
C VAL A 186 14.57 -13.14 4.12
N ALA A 187 13.32 -13.58 4.30
CA ALA A 187 12.96 -14.60 5.26
C ALA A 187 13.64 -15.95 4.94
N VAL A 188 13.54 -16.43 3.70
CA VAL A 188 14.22 -17.67 3.25
C VAL A 188 15.74 -17.59 3.42
N ARG A 189 16.34 -16.45 3.04
CA ARG A 189 17.78 -16.23 3.21
C ARG A 189 18.20 -16.27 4.69
N THR A 190 17.38 -15.67 5.58
CA THR A 190 17.63 -15.70 7.03
C THR A 190 17.57 -17.11 7.57
N LEU A 191 16.58 -17.91 7.14
CA LEU A 191 16.44 -19.31 7.54
C LEU A 191 17.63 -20.16 7.07
N LYS A 192 18.01 -20.00 5.80
CA LYS A 192 19.21 -20.70 5.25
C LYS A 192 20.49 -20.34 5.98
N ARG A 193 20.67 -19.09 6.42
CA ARG A 193 21.83 -18.65 7.22
C ARG A 193 21.86 -19.30 8.63
N ARG A 194 20.72 -19.78 9.13
CA ARG A 194 20.62 -20.56 10.38
C ARG A 194 20.86 -22.06 10.17
N GLY A 195 21.17 -22.48 8.93
CA GLY A 195 21.38 -23.91 8.59
C GLY A 195 20.10 -24.69 8.33
N GLU A 196 18.94 -24.03 8.29
CA GLU A 196 17.66 -24.69 8.05
C GLU A 196 17.33 -24.75 6.57
N ALA A 197 16.84 -25.92 6.11
CA ALA A 197 16.38 -26.10 4.73
C ALA A 197 14.96 -25.55 4.53
N TRP A 198 14.71 -24.99 3.36
CA TRP A 198 13.38 -24.55 2.92
C TRP A 198 13.08 -25.11 1.54
N SER A 199 11.84 -25.56 1.32
CA SER A 199 11.42 -26.22 0.09
C SER A 199 11.47 -25.29 -1.12
N GLY A 200 12.08 -25.76 -2.22
CA GLY A 200 12.06 -25.04 -3.50
C GLY A 200 10.67 -24.92 -4.10
N ALA A 201 9.79 -25.90 -3.87
CA ALA A 201 8.40 -25.85 -4.31
C ALA A 201 7.63 -24.69 -3.65
N CYS A 202 7.84 -24.47 -2.34
CA CYS A 202 7.23 -23.32 -1.65
C CYS A 202 7.74 -21.98 -2.21
N ILE A 203 9.03 -21.91 -2.54
CA ILE A 203 9.60 -20.71 -3.17
C ILE A 203 8.99 -20.49 -4.55
N GLY A 204 8.92 -21.53 -5.37
CA GLY A 204 8.35 -21.49 -6.72
C GLY A 204 6.88 -21.07 -6.71
N SER A 205 6.07 -21.64 -5.81
CA SER A 205 4.66 -21.28 -5.66
C SER A 205 4.48 -19.80 -5.23
N TRP A 206 5.26 -19.32 -4.26
CA TRP A 206 5.21 -17.93 -3.81
C TRP A 206 5.59 -16.94 -4.92
N ILE A 207 6.71 -17.19 -5.59
CA ILE A 207 7.15 -16.31 -6.70
C ILE A 207 6.14 -16.39 -7.85
N GLY A 208 5.65 -17.59 -8.19
CA GLY A 208 4.65 -17.79 -9.23
C GLY A 208 3.37 -16.99 -8.97
N ALA A 209 2.89 -16.95 -7.73
CA ALA A 209 1.74 -16.13 -7.37
C ALA A 209 1.96 -14.64 -7.72
N TRP A 210 3.08 -14.08 -7.28
CA TRP A 210 3.39 -12.66 -7.52
C TRP A 210 3.70 -12.35 -8.98
N VAL A 211 4.31 -13.27 -9.71
CA VAL A 211 4.51 -13.13 -11.15
C VAL A 211 3.16 -13.06 -11.88
N VAL A 212 2.20 -13.90 -11.50
CA VAL A 212 0.83 -13.85 -12.06
C VAL A 212 0.18 -12.50 -11.73
N VAL A 213 0.30 -12.01 -10.50
CA VAL A 213 -0.25 -10.70 -10.09
C VAL A 213 0.37 -9.59 -10.94
N ILE A 214 1.70 -9.52 -11.04
CA ILE A 214 2.41 -8.50 -11.82
C ILE A 214 1.98 -8.56 -13.28
N TYR A 215 1.94 -9.74 -13.87
CA TYR A 215 1.56 -9.94 -15.27
C TYR A 215 0.14 -9.42 -15.53
N LEU A 216 -0.85 -9.89 -14.77
CA LEU A 216 -2.23 -9.47 -14.93
C LEU A 216 -2.42 -7.96 -14.68
N ALA A 217 -1.76 -7.43 -13.65
CA ALA A 217 -1.86 -6.01 -13.29
C ALA A 217 -1.03 -5.07 -14.19
N SER A 218 -0.42 -5.58 -15.26
CA SER A 218 0.46 -4.80 -16.15
C SER A 218 0.18 -5.02 -17.63
N THR A 219 -0.86 -5.74 -17.96
CA THR A 219 -1.20 -6.05 -19.36
C THR A 219 -2.52 -5.43 -19.77
N GLY A 220 -2.83 -5.44 -21.06
CA GLY A 220 -4.14 -5.02 -21.58
C GLY A 220 -5.31 -5.76 -20.93
N LEU A 221 -5.11 -6.97 -20.39
CA LEU A 221 -6.15 -7.65 -19.60
C LEU A 221 -6.63 -6.81 -18.42
N TRP A 222 -5.72 -6.13 -17.71
CA TRP A 222 -6.07 -5.20 -16.63
C TRP A 222 -6.89 -4.01 -17.16
N GLU A 223 -6.42 -3.37 -18.21
CA GLU A 223 -7.07 -2.20 -18.80
C GLU A 223 -8.49 -2.52 -19.28
N TYR A 224 -8.67 -3.63 -20.01
CA TYR A 224 -9.99 -4.05 -20.50
C TYR A 224 -10.89 -4.67 -19.43
N SER A 225 -10.34 -5.16 -18.32
CA SER A 225 -11.13 -5.72 -17.22
C SER A 225 -12.07 -4.69 -16.57
N SER A 226 -11.74 -3.41 -16.66
CA SER A 226 -12.58 -2.32 -16.14
C SER A 226 -13.83 -2.05 -17.03
N MET A 227 -13.83 -2.52 -18.28
CA MET A 227 -14.86 -2.22 -19.26
C MET A 227 -15.64 -3.42 -19.78
N GLN A 228 -15.01 -4.59 -19.79
CA GLN A 228 -15.60 -5.82 -20.31
C GLN A 228 -15.70 -6.89 -19.24
N PHE A 229 -16.92 -7.32 -18.96
CA PHE A 229 -17.21 -8.31 -17.93
C PHE A 229 -16.47 -9.63 -18.12
N SER A 230 -16.28 -10.10 -19.37
CA SER A 230 -15.53 -11.34 -19.64
C SER A 230 -14.07 -11.26 -19.17
N TRP A 231 -13.37 -10.15 -19.46
CA TRP A 231 -12.00 -9.95 -19.01
C TRP A 231 -11.93 -9.65 -17.52
N HIS A 232 -12.93 -8.92 -17.00
CA HIS A 232 -13.09 -8.74 -15.56
C HIS A 232 -13.15 -10.08 -14.82
N MET A 233 -14.01 -10.98 -15.29
CA MET A 233 -14.15 -12.31 -14.66
C MET A 233 -12.88 -13.13 -14.75
N LEU A 234 -12.14 -13.06 -15.85
CA LEU A 234 -10.85 -13.76 -15.98
C LEU A 234 -9.84 -13.26 -14.93
N VAL A 235 -9.64 -11.96 -14.85
CA VAL A 235 -8.72 -11.34 -13.88
C VAL A 235 -9.19 -11.60 -12.45
N HIS A 236 -10.47 -11.37 -12.18
CA HIS A 236 -11.09 -11.56 -10.87
C HIS A 236 -10.95 -13.03 -10.38
N MET A 237 -11.27 -14.00 -11.22
CA MET A 237 -11.16 -15.42 -10.85
C MET A 237 -9.70 -15.84 -10.64
N THR A 238 -8.78 -15.33 -11.44
CA THR A 238 -7.35 -15.60 -11.23
C THR A 238 -6.87 -15.03 -9.90
N PHE A 239 -7.26 -13.82 -9.54
CA PHE A 239 -6.89 -13.20 -8.27
C PHE A 239 -7.55 -13.86 -7.06
N ASN A 240 -8.77 -14.35 -7.20
CA ASN A 240 -9.49 -14.93 -6.08
C ASN A 240 -9.25 -16.43 -5.89
N MET A 241 -8.83 -17.15 -6.92
CA MET A 241 -8.66 -18.62 -6.85
C MET A 241 -7.20 -19.02 -7.02
N LEU A 242 -6.56 -18.67 -8.12
CA LEU A 242 -5.20 -19.14 -8.44
C LEU A 242 -4.17 -18.49 -7.53
N VAL A 243 -4.19 -17.16 -7.41
CA VAL A 243 -3.19 -16.42 -6.63
C VAL A 243 -3.21 -16.83 -5.15
N PRO A 244 -4.34 -16.87 -4.43
CA PRO A 244 -4.38 -17.30 -3.04
C PRO A 244 -3.94 -18.76 -2.85
N ALA A 245 -4.29 -19.66 -3.77
CA ALA A 245 -3.86 -21.04 -3.71
C ALA A 245 -2.32 -21.15 -3.78
N LEU A 246 -1.70 -20.44 -4.71
CA LEU A 246 -0.24 -20.38 -4.85
C LEU A 246 0.44 -19.73 -3.63
N LEU A 247 -0.14 -18.67 -3.08
CA LEU A 247 0.37 -18.01 -1.86
C LEU A 247 0.32 -18.95 -0.65
N VAL A 248 -0.75 -19.72 -0.48
CA VAL A 248 -0.88 -20.71 0.59
C VAL A 248 0.13 -21.84 0.42
N LEU A 249 0.33 -22.34 -0.79
CA LEU A 249 1.35 -23.34 -1.11
C LEU A 249 2.78 -22.84 -0.84
N GLY A 250 3.00 -21.53 -0.89
CA GLY A 250 4.23 -20.88 -0.46
C GLY A 250 4.52 -20.96 1.04
N ALA A 251 3.56 -21.41 1.86
CA ALA A 251 3.66 -21.57 3.31
C ALA A 251 4.24 -20.37 4.07
N PRO A 252 3.80 -19.11 3.81
CA PRO A 252 4.40 -17.91 4.38
C PRO A 252 4.30 -17.85 5.92
N ILE A 253 3.18 -18.31 6.50
CA ILE A 253 2.98 -18.33 7.94
C ILE A 253 4.00 -19.26 8.61
N THR A 254 4.24 -20.44 8.03
CA THR A 254 5.24 -21.39 8.53
C THR A 254 6.65 -20.81 8.46
N LEU A 255 6.97 -20.11 7.35
CA LEU A 255 8.24 -19.42 7.18
C LEU A 255 8.43 -18.32 8.25
N LEU A 256 7.43 -17.46 8.44
CA LEU A 256 7.46 -16.38 9.42
C LEU A 256 7.62 -16.90 10.85
N ARG A 257 6.90 -17.98 11.22
CA ARG A 257 7.05 -18.61 12.54
C ARG A 257 8.48 -19.08 12.84
N ARG A 258 9.20 -19.55 11.82
CA ARG A 258 10.61 -20.00 11.98
C ARG A 258 11.61 -18.85 11.99
N VAL A 259 11.34 -17.80 11.22
CA VAL A 259 12.30 -16.68 11.01
C VAL A 259 12.18 -15.60 12.07
N LEU A 260 10.97 -15.25 12.48
CA LEU A 260 10.72 -14.17 13.42
C LEU A 260 11.28 -14.53 14.81
N ARG A 261 11.79 -13.51 15.49
CA ARG A 261 12.33 -13.65 16.86
C ARG A 261 11.27 -13.30 17.88
N SER A 262 11.20 -14.07 18.95
CA SER A 262 10.45 -13.69 20.17
C SER A 262 11.09 -12.47 20.83
N GLY A 263 10.30 -11.68 21.52
CA GLY A 263 10.78 -10.54 22.28
C GLY A 263 11.48 -10.99 23.56
N ASP A 264 12.42 -10.22 24.00
CA ASP A 264 12.98 -10.35 25.32
C ASP A 264 12.25 -9.38 26.26
N GLN A 265 11.16 -9.86 26.89
CA GLN A 265 10.36 -9.06 27.81
C GLN A 265 11.15 -8.64 29.05
N ILE A 266 12.17 -9.40 29.42
CA ILE A 266 12.98 -9.13 30.63
C ILE A 266 13.94 -7.98 30.37
N ASN A 267 14.60 -7.96 29.22
CA ASN A 267 15.61 -6.94 28.88
C ASN A 267 15.05 -5.75 28.12
N ASP A 268 14.11 -5.98 27.20
CA ASP A 268 13.58 -4.93 26.31
C ASP A 268 12.19 -4.42 26.72
N GLY A 269 11.44 -5.16 27.54
CA GLY A 269 10.07 -4.83 27.96
C GLY A 269 9.02 -4.90 26.84
N PHE A 270 9.36 -5.49 25.67
CA PHE A 270 8.46 -5.54 24.50
C PHE A 270 8.34 -6.95 23.94
N ASN A 271 7.13 -7.26 23.46
CA ASN A 271 6.87 -8.46 22.67
C ASN A 271 7.58 -8.37 21.31
N GLY A 272 8.15 -9.49 20.88
CA GLY A 272 8.76 -9.57 19.55
C GLY A 272 7.75 -9.78 18.44
N PRO A 273 8.17 -9.67 17.18
CA PRO A 273 7.29 -9.92 16.04
C PRO A 273 6.76 -11.35 15.98
N HIS A 274 7.50 -12.33 16.51
CA HIS A 274 7.02 -13.71 16.66
C HIS A 274 5.83 -13.78 17.63
N ASP A 275 5.96 -13.12 18.78
CA ASP A 275 4.93 -13.15 19.82
C ASP A 275 3.64 -12.47 19.36
N CYS A 276 3.78 -11.37 18.60
CA CYS A 276 2.64 -10.70 17.95
C CYS A 276 1.96 -11.62 16.92
N LEU A 277 2.74 -12.33 16.10
CA LEU A 277 2.21 -13.30 15.14
C LEU A 277 1.46 -14.41 15.85
N MET A 278 2.06 -15.01 16.88
CA MET A 278 1.44 -16.09 17.64
C MET A 278 0.17 -15.63 18.36
N ALA A 279 0.19 -14.47 18.99
CA ALA A 279 -1.00 -13.88 19.62
C ALA A 279 -2.13 -13.67 18.62
N THR A 280 -1.80 -13.21 17.39
CA THR A 280 -2.79 -13.02 16.33
C THR A 280 -3.37 -14.36 15.84
N LEU A 281 -2.54 -15.39 15.68
CA LEU A 281 -2.99 -16.73 15.26
C LEU A 281 -3.80 -17.44 16.35
N GLU A 282 -3.46 -17.20 17.62
CA GLU A 282 -4.14 -17.80 18.78
C GLU A 282 -5.40 -17.05 19.19
N TRP A 283 -5.61 -15.83 18.69
CA TRP A 283 -6.77 -15.03 19.00
C TRP A 283 -8.06 -15.73 18.58
N ARG A 284 -9.05 -15.78 19.48
CA ARG A 284 -10.32 -16.48 19.26
C ARG A 284 -11.04 -16.12 17.95
N PRO A 285 -11.19 -14.84 17.58
CA PRO A 285 -11.79 -14.48 16.29
C PRO A 285 -11.01 -15.02 15.09
N THR A 286 -9.68 -15.03 15.14
CA THR A 286 -8.84 -15.58 14.08
C THR A 286 -9.10 -17.08 13.93
N LYS A 287 -9.11 -17.85 15.02
CA LYS A 287 -9.42 -19.29 15.01
C LYS A 287 -10.83 -19.58 14.46
N ILE A 288 -11.80 -18.75 14.78
CA ILE A 288 -13.16 -18.89 14.26
C ILE A 288 -13.19 -18.58 12.76
N LEU A 289 -12.61 -17.48 12.32
CA LEU A 289 -12.59 -17.06 10.91
C LEU A 289 -11.85 -18.04 10.00
N PHE A 290 -10.77 -18.64 10.49
CA PHE A 290 -10.03 -19.68 9.74
C PHE A 290 -10.60 -21.09 9.94
N GLY A 291 -11.67 -21.23 10.70
CA GLY A 291 -12.43 -22.47 10.79
C GLY A 291 -13.13 -22.78 9.45
N PRO A 292 -13.25 -24.06 9.05
CA PRO A 292 -13.79 -24.43 7.73
C PRO A 292 -15.21 -23.89 7.50
N PHE A 293 -16.07 -23.90 8.52
CA PHE A 293 -17.43 -23.37 8.41
C PHE A 293 -17.47 -21.85 8.26
N ALA A 294 -16.67 -21.13 9.05
CA ALA A 294 -16.64 -19.66 8.97
C ALA A 294 -16.01 -19.20 7.65
N ALA A 295 -14.95 -19.85 7.20
CA ALA A 295 -14.34 -19.56 5.90
C ALA A 295 -15.34 -19.76 4.75
N TRP A 296 -16.14 -20.83 4.79
CA TRP A 296 -17.18 -21.08 3.81
C TRP A 296 -18.30 -20.03 3.84
N ILE A 297 -18.79 -19.67 5.04
CA ILE A 297 -19.80 -18.64 5.21
C ILE A 297 -19.29 -17.28 4.71
N VAL A 298 -18.05 -16.89 5.07
CA VAL A 298 -17.43 -15.63 4.63
C VAL A 298 -17.28 -15.62 3.11
N PHE A 299 -16.86 -16.72 2.51
CA PHE A 299 -16.74 -16.85 1.05
C PHE A 299 -18.07 -16.63 0.36
N ILE A 300 -19.13 -17.33 0.77
CA ILE A 300 -20.47 -17.17 0.19
C ILE A 300 -21.02 -15.77 0.46
N ALA A 301 -20.92 -15.28 1.71
CA ALA A 301 -21.39 -13.94 2.07
C ALA A 301 -20.70 -12.85 1.27
N SER A 302 -19.40 -12.97 0.96
CA SER A 302 -18.68 -12.01 0.15
C SER A 302 -19.27 -11.84 -1.25
N PHE A 303 -19.71 -12.94 -1.89
CA PHE A 303 -20.42 -12.88 -3.17
C PHE A 303 -21.74 -12.12 -3.06
N TYR A 304 -22.56 -12.46 -2.07
CA TYR A 304 -23.85 -11.78 -1.88
C TYR A 304 -23.68 -10.31 -1.53
N VAL A 305 -22.73 -9.96 -0.65
CA VAL A 305 -22.47 -8.58 -0.27
C VAL A 305 -22.00 -7.76 -1.46
N VAL A 306 -21.11 -8.29 -2.28
CA VAL A 306 -20.56 -7.56 -3.44
C VAL A 306 -21.62 -7.38 -4.54
N TYR A 307 -22.41 -8.42 -4.84
CA TYR A 307 -23.31 -8.38 -6.01
C TYR A 307 -24.75 -7.94 -5.71
N PHE A 308 -25.18 -7.97 -4.45
CA PHE A 308 -26.57 -7.62 -4.08
C PHE A 308 -26.70 -6.35 -3.23
N THR A 309 -25.60 -5.71 -2.86
CA THR A 309 -25.64 -4.42 -2.16
C THR A 309 -25.18 -3.29 -3.08
N PRO A 310 -25.69 -2.06 -2.93
CA PRO A 310 -25.29 -0.90 -3.73
C PRO A 310 -23.90 -0.38 -3.31
N ILE A 311 -22.96 -1.27 -3.06
CA ILE A 311 -21.57 -0.93 -2.73
C ILE A 311 -20.76 -0.69 -4.02
N PHE A 312 -21.31 -1.10 -5.17
CA PHE A 312 -20.82 -0.85 -6.52
C PHE A 312 -21.73 0.06 -7.28
#